data_9da730271f2a8d6ca8c49e0a8f8cf344
#
_entry.id   9da730271f2a8d6ca8c49e0a8f8cf344
#
_cell.length_a   1.000
_cell.length_b   1.000
_cell.length_c   1.000
_cell.angle_alpha   90.00
_cell.angle_beta   90.00
_cell.angle_gamma   90.00
#
_symmetry.space_group_name_H-M   'P 1'
#
loop_
_entity.id
_entity.type
_entity.pdbx_description
1 polymer ?
#
loop_
_entity_poly.entity_id
_entity_poly.type
_entity_poly.pdbx_seq_one_letter_code
_entity_poly.pdbx_strand_id
1 'polypeptide(L)'
;RSTLFPYTTLFRSALAELMDMARDSLETKRKVLEQLTDSDISLYPYTKFYLRDIKKRFNEYWKNHFSTIGLIGTNEAALNLLGVDIGTEKGKAFAEKTLDFMRDRLVEYQKETGNNYNLEATPAEGTTYRLAQIDKASFPDRAHFANGLGAAVKHPFYTNSSHLPVNYTDDLFELMDLQDNLQTKYTGGTVIHFFLGERMDDPQTLKKLVKTICENYKLPYFTFTPSFSICTNHGYIVGEHPECPNCGEATEVYSRVVGFLRPVAQWNNGKQAEFDMREHYDDAAEHQ
;
A
#
# COMPACT_ATOMS: atom_id res chain seq x y z
N ARG A 1 23.46 15.56 -24.15
CA ARG A 1 22.41 16.46 -23.62
C ARG A 1 21.21 15.59 -23.26
N SER A 2 21.07 15.34 -21.96
CA SER A 2 19.90 14.73 -21.39
C SER A 2 18.71 15.63 -21.68
N THR A 3 17.87 15.24 -22.64
CA THR A 3 16.51 15.77 -22.80
C THR A 3 15.67 15.20 -21.64
N LEU A 4 15.89 15.73 -20.45
CA LEU A 4 15.00 15.52 -19.31
C LEU A 4 13.67 16.18 -19.67
N PHE A 5 12.69 15.33 -19.90
CA PHE A 5 11.36 15.62 -20.38
C PHE A 5 10.69 16.78 -19.61
N PRO A 6 10.05 17.72 -20.28
CA PRO A 6 9.26 18.78 -19.64
C PRO A 6 8.18 18.22 -18.70
N TYR A 7 7.68 17.01 -18.94
CA TYR A 7 6.72 16.29 -18.11
C TYR A 7 7.21 16.02 -16.68
N THR A 8 8.52 15.74 -16.46
CA THR A 8 9.04 15.50 -15.12
C THR A 8 9.04 16.76 -14.25
N THR A 9 9.22 17.92 -14.83
CA THR A 9 9.16 19.20 -14.10
C THR A 9 7.72 19.52 -13.72
N LEU A 10 6.76 19.40 -14.64
CA LEU A 10 5.33 19.61 -14.36
C LEU A 10 4.80 18.61 -13.33
N PHE A 11 5.16 17.34 -13.47
CA PHE A 11 4.78 16.30 -12.50
C PHE A 11 5.32 16.62 -11.10
N ARG A 12 6.60 17.00 -10.99
CA ARG A 12 7.19 17.36 -9.69
C ARG A 12 6.56 18.61 -9.08
N SER A 13 6.23 19.62 -9.89
CA SER A 13 5.55 20.83 -9.40
C SER A 13 4.17 20.48 -8.86
N ALA A 14 3.37 19.73 -9.61
CA ALA A 14 2.05 19.29 -9.15
C ALA A 14 2.13 18.40 -7.88
N LEU A 15 3.10 17.48 -7.83
CA LEU A 15 3.33 16.66 -6.64
C LEU A 15 3.73 17.52 -5.44
N ALA A 16 4.60 18.52 -5.63
CA ALA A 16 4.99 19.45 -4.57
C ALA A 16 3.79 20.24 -4.03
N GLU A 17 2.93 20.76 -4.90
CA GLU A 17 1.71 21.48 -4.50
C GLU A 17 0.77 20.60 -3.69
N LEU A 18 0.55 19.35 -4.11
CA LEU A 18 -0.26 18.39 -3.35
C LEU A 18 0.36 18.06 -2.00
N MET A 19 1.67 17.89 -1.93
CA MET A 19 2.38 17.65 -0.67
C MET A 19 2.31 18.86 0.26
N ASP A 20 2.42 20.10 -0.25
CA ASP A 20 2.26 21.32 0.53
C ASP A 20 0.84 21.43 1.11
N MET A 21 -0.18 21.14 0.31
CA MET A 21 -1.57 21.07 0.78
C MET A 21 -1.75 20.00 1.87
N ALA A 22 -1.13 18.82 1.71
CA ALA A 22 -1.17 17.76 2.71
C ALA A 22 -0.48 18.19 4.01
N ARG A 23 0.69 18.86 3.94
CA ARG A 23 1.37 19.47 5.10
C ARG A 23 0.45 20.43 5.84
N ASP A 24 -0.16 21.39 5.15
CA ASP A 24 -1.00 22.40 5.76
C ASP A 24 -2.24 21.78 6.44
N SER A 25 -2.83 20.75 5.81
CA SER A 25 -3.91 19.96 6.38
C SER A 25 -3.48 19.23 7.64
N LEU A 26 -2.29 18.60 7.62
CA LEU A 26 -1.75 17.85 8.76
C LEU A 26 -1.38 18.78 9.92
N GLU A 27 -0.80 19.95 9.68
CA GLU A 27 -0.52 20.96 10.70
C GLU A 27 -1.81 21.52 11.33
N THR A 28 -2.84 21.73 10.50
CA THR A 28 -4.18 22.12 11.00
C THR A 28 -4.77 21.04 11.90
N LYS A 29 -4.74 19.78 11.46
CA LYS A 29 -5.21 18.61 12.25
C LYS A 29 -4.45 18.47 13.56
N ARG A 30 -3.12 18.65 13.55
CA ARG A 30 -2.29 18.61 14.75
C ARG A 30 -2.71 19.65 15.77
N LYS A 31 -2.93 20.90 15.35
CA LYS A 31 -3.43 21.97 16.22
C LYS A 31 -4.80 21.64 16.83
N VAL A 32 -5.71 21.15 16.03
CA VAL A 32 -7.05 20.73 16.48
C VAL A 32 -6.96 19.57 17.48
N LEU A 33 -6.16 18.57 17.21
CA LEU A 33 -5.95 17.43 18.11
C LEU A 33 -5.33 17.85 19.44
N GLU A 34 -4.36 18.78 19.43
CA GLU A 34 -3.76 19.34 20.65
C GLU A 34 -4.83 20.04 21.50
N GLN A 35 -5.65 20.90 20.88
CA GLN A 35 -6.74 21.62 21.56
C GLN A 35 -7.80 20.66 22.12
N LEU A 36 -8.24 19.68 21.34
CA LEU A 36 -9.22 18.68 21.77
C LEU A 36 -8.68 17.83 22.92
N THR A 37 -7.41 17.47 22.89
CA THR A 37 -6.76 16.68 23.95
C THR A 37 -6.60 17.50 25.23
N ASP A 38 -6.29 18.78 25.12
CA ASP A 38 -6.07 19.66 26.30
C ASP A 38 -7.37 20.13 26.95
N SER A 39 -8.50 20.11 26.24
CA SER A 39 -9.77 20.57 26.73
C SER A 39 -10.32 19.73 27.89
N ASP A 40 -11.13 20.36 28.78
CA ASP A 40 -11.81 19.66 29.86
C ASP A 40 -12.93 18.74 29.36
N ILE A 41 -13.44 19.00 28.16
CA ILE A 41 -14.45 18.18 27.48
C ILE A 41 -13.70 17.32 26.42
N SER A 42 -12.67 16.63 26.85
CA SER A 42 -11.84 15.83 25.92
C SER A 42 -12.64 14.67 25.35
N LEU A 43 -12.70 14.60 24.01
CA LEU A 43 -13.17 13.42 23.30
C LEU A 43 -12.19 12.22 23.48
N TYR A 44 -11.01 12.50 24.02
CA TYR A 44 -9.94 11.54 24.21
C TYR A 44 -9.44 11.50 25.66
N PRO A 45 -10.29 11.21 26.67
CA PRO A 45 -9.86 11.27 28.07
C PRO A 45 -8.69 10.33 28.39
N TYR A 46 -8.62 9.19 27.71
CA TYR A 46 -7.49 8.25 27.86
C TYR A 46 -6.24 8.73 27.15
N THR A 47 -6.35 9.53 26.10
CA THR A 47 -5.21 10.09 25.35
C THR A 47 -4.36 11.00 26.24
N LYS A 48 -4.97 11.84 27.07
CA LYS A 48 -4.27 12.65 28.08
C LYS A 48 -3.39 11.79 28.99
N PHE A 49 -3.93 10.67 29.45
CA PHE A 49 -3.19 9.76 30.32
C PHE A 49 -1.98 9.15 29.62
N TYR A 50 -2.15 8.62 28.40
CA TYR A 50 -1.06 8.01 27.65
C TYR A 50 -0.01 9.02 27.17
N LEU A 51 -0.41 10.24 26.84
CA LEU A 51 0.49 11.27 26.32
C LEU A 51 1.04 12.24 27.39
N ARG A 52 0.74 12.03 28.68
CA ARG A 52 1.15 12.91 29.77
C ARG A 52 2.66 13.15 29.84
N ASP A 53 3.46 12.13 29.58
CA ASP A 53 4.92 12.24 29.65
C ASP A 53 5.49 13.03 28.46
N ILE A 54 4.84 12.94 27.29
CA ILE A 54 5.15 13.76 26.13
C ILE A 54 4.82 15.22 26.42
N LYS A 55 3.60 15.49 26.94
CA LYS A 55 3.20 16.83 27.35
C LYS A 55 4.14 17.43 28.39
N LYS A 56 4.55 16.66 29.38
CA LYS A 56 5.50 17.09 30.40
C LYS A 56 6.86 17.48 29.82
N ARG A 57 7.33 16.73 28.80
CA ARG A 57 8.63 16.95 28.18
C ARG A 57 8.63 18.08 27.17
N PHE A 58 7.60 18.19 26.33
CA PHE A 58 7.57 19.08 25.17
C PHE A 58 6.52 20.19 25.28
N ASN A 59 5.72 20.21 26.30
CA ASN A 59 4.55 21.08 26.45
C ASN A 59 3.47 20.91 25.36
N GLU A 60 3.54 19.82 24.62
CA GLU A 60 2.60 19.41 23.57
C GLU A 60 2.32 17.92 23.71
N TYR A 61 1.04 17.48 23.53
CA TYR A 61 0.69 16.05 23.59
C TYR A 61 1.18 15.25 22.40
N TRP A 62 1.11 15.86 21.20
CA TRP A 62 1.35 15.17 19.93
C TRP A 62 2.74 15.40 19.33
N LYS A 63 3.67 15.99 20.08
CA LYS A 63 4.99 16.40 19.58
C LYS A 63 5.82 15.31 18.96
N ASN A 64 5.76 14.10 19.50
CA ASN A 64 6.53 12.96 19.01
C ASN A 64 5.76 12.09 18.00
N HIS A 65 4.54 12.49 17.62
CA HIS A 65 3.77 11.77 16.59
C HIS A 65 4.14 12.26 15.19
N PHE A 66 4.13 11.32 14.26
CA PHE A 66 4.39 11.63 12.87
C PHE A 66 3.15 12.19 12.17
N SER A 67 3.39 13.17 11.31
CA SER A 67 2.48 13.59 10.25
C SER A 67 2.82 12.74 9.02
N THR A 68 1.92 11.86 8.65
CA THR A 68 2.16 10.83 7.62
C THR A 68 1.57 11.27 6.30
N ILE A 69 2.38 11.24 5.24
CA ILE A 69 1.93 11.40 3.85
C ILE A 69 2.06 10.04 3.17
N GLY A 70 0.97 9.56 2.58
CA GLY A 70 0.92 8.30 1.86
C GLY A 70 0.95 8.50 0.34
N LEU A 71 1.38 7.47 -0.38
CA LEU A 71 1.47 7.43 -1.84
C LEU A 71 0.68 6.24 -2.36
N ILE A 72 -0.05 6.44 -3.47
CA ILE A 72 -0.75 5.39 -4.21
C ILE A 72 -0.57 5.58 -5.72
N GLY A 73 -0.69 4.51 -6.51
CA GLY A 73 -0.78 4.59 -7.97
C GLY A 73 0.52 4.97 -8.67
N THR A 74 1.68 4.67 -8.11
CA THR A 74 2.97 5.01 -8.74
C THR A 74 3.16 4.26 -10.07
N ASN A 75 2.65 3.02 -10.15
CA ASN A 75 2.68 2.23 -11.38
C ASN A 75 1.87 2.91 -12.49
N GLU A 76 0.65 3.31 -12.19
CA GLU A 76 -0.23 3.97 -13.15
C GLU A 76 0.27 5.38 -13.52
N ALA A 77 0.94 6.06 -12.59
CA ALA A 77 1.63 7.31 -12.90
C ALA A 77 2.76 7.10 -13.92
N ALA A 78 3.54 6.03 -13.78
CA ALA A 78 4.58 5.68 -14.77
C ALA A 78 3.97 5.30 -16.12
N LEU A 79 2.91 4.50 -16.14
CA LEU A 79 2.17 4.16 -17.37
C LEU A 79 1.64 5.40 -18.09
N ASN A 80 0.98 6.31 -17.37
CA ASN A 80 0.41 7.52 -17.94
C ASN A 80 1.46 8.52 -18.43
N LEU A 81 2.60 8.65 -17.75
CA LEU A 81 3.62 9.65 -18.06
C LEU A 81 4.71 9.12 -19.01
N LEU A 82 5.06 7.85 -18.92
CA LEU A 82 6.21 7.27 -19.60
C LEU A 82 5.85 6.16 -20.58
N GLY A 83 4.61 5.63 -20.51
CA GLY A 83 4.15 4.50 -21.30
C GLY A 83 4.76 3.16 -20.87
N VAL A 84 5.31 3.06 -19.66
CA VAL A 84 5.92 1.83 -19.11
C VAL A 84 5.54 1.68 -17.65
N ASP A 85 5.46 0.43 -17.17
CA ASP A 85 5.23 0.09 -15.77
C ASP A 85 6.51 0.23 -14.91
N ILE A 86 6.36 0.16 -13.59
CA ILE A 86 7.48 0.29 -12.65
C ILE A 86 8.34 -0.96 -12.51
N GLY A 87 8.01 -2.08 -13.15
CA GLY A 87 8.87 -3.27 -13.25
C GLY A 87 9.99 -3.09 -14.27
N THR A 88 9.82 -2.16 -15.22
CA THR A 88 10.89 -1.82 -16.18
C THR A 88 11.95 -0.92 -15.54
N GLU A 89 13.18 -0.99 -16.03
CA GLU A 89 14.29 -0.12 -15.58
C GLU A 89 13.92 1.37 -15.58
N LYS A 90 13.23 1.83 -16.64
CA LYS A 90 12.81 3.22 -16.78
C LYS A 90 11.71 3.59 -15.78
N GLY A 91 10.73 2.72 -15.58
CA GLY A 91 9.65 2.91 -14.62
C GLY A 91 10.13 2.83 -13.18
N LYS A 92 11.02 1.87 -12.85
CA LYS A 92 11.67 1.75 -11.54
C LYS A 92 12.45 3.03 -11.20
N ALA A 93 13.27 3.51 -12.13
CA ALA A 93 14.02 4.76 -11.94
C ALA A 93 13.11 6.00 -11.75
N PHE A 94 11.94 6.04 -12.38
CA PHE A 94 10.93 7.07 -12.14
C PHE A 94 10.35 6.97 -10.72
N ALA A 95 9.96 5.78 -10.30
CA ALA A 95 9.42 5.53 -8.96
C ALA A 95 10.44 5.88 -7.87
N GLU A 96 11.70 5.45 -8.00
CA GLU A 96 12.79 5.78 -7.07
C GLU A 96 12.99 7.29 -6.92
N LYS A 97 13.08 8.02 -8.05
CA LYS A 97 13.22 9.49 -8.05
C LYS A 97 12.01 10.20 -7.46
N THR A 98 10.82 9.66 -7.63
CA THR A 98 9.59 10.20 -7.04
C THR A 98 9.62 10.04 -5.52
N LEU A 99 9.95 8.86 -5.03
CA LEU A 99 10.08 8.59 -3.59
C LEU A 99 11.18 9.45 -2.94
N ASP A 100 12.34 9.58 -3.57
CA ASP A 100 13.43 10.43 -3.06
C ASP A 100 12.99 11.89 -3.00
N PHE A 101 12.34 12.41 -4.05
CA PHE A 101 11.80 13.77 -4.04
C PHE A 101 10.78 13.99 -2.91
N MET A 102 9.87 13.04 -2.68
CA MET A 102 8.90 13.13 -1.60
C MET A 102 9.60 13.12 -0.22
N ARG A 103 10.61 12.27 -0.03
CA ARG A 103 11.39 12.22 1.21
C ARG A 103 12.13 13.53 1.49
N ASP A 104 12.75 14.12 0.47
CA ASP A 104 13.45 15.40 0.59
C ASP A 104 12.48 16.52 1.02
N ARG A 105 11.27 16.57 0.42
CA ARG A 105 10.22 17.50 0.84
C ARG A 105 9.78 17.30 2.28
N LEU A 106 9.64 16.06 2.75
CA LEU A 106 9.30 15.77 4.15
C LEU A 106 10.39 16.25 5.13
N VAL A 107 11.66 16.15 4.74
CA VAL A 107 12.77 16.71 5.53
C VAL A 107 12.69 18.24 5.60
N GLU A 108 12.30 18.91 4.51
CA GLU A 108 12.03 20.36 4.53
C GLU A 108 10.89 20.70 5.46
N TYR A 109 9.77 20.00 5.40
CA TYR A 109 8.62 20.21 6.31
C TYR A 109 8.99 20.01 7.80
N GLN A 110 9.83 19.02 8.11
CA GLN A 110 10.35 18.84 9.48
C GLN A 110 11.15 20.06 9.96
N LYS A 111 11.96 20.65 9.08
CA LYS A 111 12.75 21.87 9.40
C LYS A 111 11.85 23.10 9.57
N GLU A 112 10.85 23.26 8.70
CA GLU A 112 9.94 24.40 8.70
C GLU A 112 8.99 24.39 9.91
N THR A 113 8.43 23.23 10.24
CA THR A 113 7.38 23.11 11.27
C THR A 113 7.89 22.68 12.64
N GLY A 114 9.06 22.06 12.68
CA GLY A 114 9.61 21.42 13.87
C GLY A 114 8.87 20.14 14.28
N ASN A 115 7.94 19.63 13.44
CA ASN A 115 7.19 18.40 13.66
C ASN A 115 7.78 17.22 12.87
N ASN A 116 7.47 16.00 13.29
CA ASN A 116 7.93 14.80 12.60
C ASN A 116 7.04 14.51 11.40
N TYR A 117 7.68 14.17 10.27
CA TYR A 117 7.01 13.72 9.06
C TYR A 117 7.59 12.40 8.57
N ASN A 118 6.75 11.55 7.98
CA ASN A 118 7.19 10.32 7.34
C ASN A 118 6.41 10.02 6.06
N LEU A 119 6.96 9.16 5.23
CA LEU A 119 6.38 8.67 3.99
C LEU A 119 5.89 7.24 4.22
N GLU A 120 4.64 6.96 3.89
CA GLU A 120 4.04 5.63 4.06
C GLU A 120 3.68 5.02 2.71
N ALA A 121 3.93 3.73 2.58
CA ALA A 121 3.36 2.91 1.52
C ALA A 121 1.88 2.65 1.84
N THR A 122 1.04 3.63 1.54
CA THR A 122 -0.37 3.62 1.95
C THR A 122 -1.16 2.52 1.25
N PRO A 123 -1.86 1.67 2.00
CA PRO A 123 -2.75 0.64 1.44
C PRO A 123 -4.01 1.22 0.78
N ALA A 124 -4.59 2.28 1.33
CA ALA A 124 -5.65 3.14 0.78
C ALA A 124 -6.82 2.42 0.07
N GLU A 125 -7.33 1.33 0.64
CA GLU A 125 -8.34 0.43 0.05
C GLU A 125 -9.48 1.13 -0.71
N GLY A 126 -10.17 2.07 -0.05
CA GLY A 126 -11.28 2.81 -0.66
C GLY A 126 -10.82 3.93 -1.58
N THR A 127 -9.67 4.53 -1.30
CA THR A 127 -9.16 5.68 -2.05
C THR A 127 -8.64 5.28 -3.42
N THR A 128 -7.94 4.14 -3.53
CA THR A 128 -7.46 3.60 -4.82
C THR A 128 -8.60 3.36 -5.80
N TYR A 129 -9.72 2.82 -5.34
CA TYR A 129 -10.90 2.60 -6.14
C TYR A 129 -11.62 3.91 -6.48
N ARG A 130 -11.83 4.78 -5.47
CA ARG A 130 -12.55 6.05 -5.65
C ARG A 130 -11.84 6.98 -6.62
N LEU A 131 -10.53 7.18 -6.49
CA LEU A 131 -9.76 8.06 -7.38
C LEU A 131 -9.75 7.50 -8.80
N ALA A 132 -9.57 6.19 -8.98
CA ALA A 132 -9.63 5.56 -10.28
C ALA A 132 -10.99 5.74 -10.96
N GLN A 133 -12.11 5.70 -10.22
CA GLN A 133 -13.43 6.00 -10.77
C GLN A 133 -13.57 7.46 -11.24
N ILE A 134 -13.03 8.41 -10.47
CA ILE A 134 -13.04 9.84 -10.84
C ILE A 134 -12.22 10.05 -12.12
N ASP A 135 -11.04 9.44 -12.21
CA ASP A 135 -10.18 9.57 -13.38
C ASP A 135 -10.75 8.84 -14.60
N LYS A 136 -11.42 7.72 -14.42
CA LYS A 136 -12.17 7.05 -15.49
C LYS A 136 -13.25 7.96 -16.07
N ALA A 137 -13.99 8.67 -15.23
CA ALA A 137 -15.02 9.62 -15.67
C ALA A 137 -14.43 10.85 -16.37
N SER A 138 -13.28 11.34 -15.89
CA SER A 138 -12.61 12.52 -16.40
C SER A 138 -11.78 12.27 -17.66
N PHE A 139 -11.21 11.07 -17.78
CA PHE A 139 -10.27 10.68 -18.85
C PHE A 139 -10.59 9.30 -19.43
N PRO A 140 -11.80 9.09 -20.01
CA PRO A 140 -12.31 7.76 -20.36
C PRO A 140 -11.47 7.03 -21.41
N ASP A 141 -10.71 7.75 -22.23
CA ASP A 141 -9.97 7.15 -23.34
C ASP A 141 -8.48 6.92 -23.04
N ARG A 142 -7.96 7.43 -21.90
CA ARG A 142 -6.51 7.47 -21.69
C ARG A 142 -6.02 7.18 -20.28
N ALA A 143 -6.90 7.08 -19.30
CA ALA A 143 -6.47 6.80 -17.94
C ALA A 143 -6.07 5.31 -17.80
N HIS A 144 -4.85 5.05 -17.37
CA HIS A 144 -4.38 3.72 -17.01
C HIS A 144 -4.77 3.39 -15.57
N PHE A 145 -5.22 2.16 -15.36
CA PHE A 145 -5.53 1.58 -14.05
C PHE A 145 -4.75 0.28 -13.89
N ALA A 146 -4.67 -0.26 -12.70
CA ALA A 146 -3.99 -1.54 -12.45
C ALA A 146 -4.56 -2.68 -13.30
N ASN A 147 -5.86 -2.64 -13.59
CA ASN A 147 -6.57 -3.65 -14.36
C ASN A 147 -6.97 -3.22 -15.79
N GLY A 148 -6.30 -2.21 -16.38
CA GLY A 148 -6.51 -1.86 -17.77
C GLY A 148 -6.56 -0.37 -18.09
N LEU A 149 -7.14 -0.04 -19.24
CA LEU A 149 -7.16 1.29 -19.82
C LEU A 149 -8.60 1.77 -20.08
N GLY A 150 -8.90 2.98 -19.63
CA GLY A 150 -10.05 3.77 -20.04
C GLY A 150 -11.41 3.23 -19.60
N ALA A 151 -12.45 3.59 -20.35
CA ALA A 151 -13.86 3.33 -20.02
C ALA A 151 -14.24 1.84 -19.99
N ALA A 152 -13.49 0.98 -20.68
CA ALA A 152 -13.77 -0.45 -20.75
C ALA A 152 -13.58 -1.18 -19.40
N VAL A 153 -12.78 -0.62 -18.50
CA VAL A 153 -12.51 -1.22 -17.19
C VAL A 153 -13.73 -1.06 -16.29
N LYS A 154 -14.36 -2.16 -15.87
CA LYS A 154 -15.60 -2.14 -15.08
C LYS A 154 -15.39 -1.55 -13.68
N HIS A 155 -14.41 -2.07 -12.95
CA HIS A 155 -14.06 -1.66 -11.59
C HIS A 155 -12.58 -1.22 -11.55
N PRO A 156 -12.27 0.03 -12.00
CA PRO A 156 -10.89 0.50 -12.04
C PRO A 156 -10.35 0.70 -10.64
N PHE A 157 -9.07 0.40 -10.44
CA PHE A 157 -8.36 0.70 -9.20
C PHE A 157 -6.89 1.02 -9.50
N TYR A 158 -6.25 1.71 -8.55
CA TYR A 158 -4.83 2.00 -8.57
C TYR A 158 -4.08 1.00 -7.70
N THR A 159 -2.84 0.69 -8.08
CA THR A 159 -1.95 -0.11 -7.22
C THR A 159 -1.69 0.60 -5.89
N ASN A 160 -1.47 -0.17 -4.85
CA ASN A 160 -1.06 0.36 -3.56
C ASN A 160 0.34 0.96 -3.69
N SER A 161 0.54 2.16 -3.17
CA SER A 161 1.85 2.83 -3.12
C SER A 161 2.68 2.69 -4.40
N SER A 162 3.89 2.13 -4.31
CA SER A 162 4.79 1.80 -5.43
C SER A 162 4.91 0.28 -5.62
N HIS A 163 3.89 -0.48 -5.27
CA HIS A 163 3.86 -1.91 -5.57
C HIS A 163 3.67 -2.15 -7.07
N LEU A 164 4.12 -3.30 -7.52
CA LEU A 164 3.73 -3.85 -8.82
C LEU A 164 2.27 -4.33 -8.78
N PRO A 165 1.58 -4.40 -9.93
CA PRO A 165 0.30 -5.09 -10.02
C PRO A 165 0.39 -6.52 -9.48
N VAL A 166 -0.68 -6.99 -8.84
CA VAL A 166 -0.71 -8.28 -8.13
C VAL A 166 -0.58 -9.50 -9.05
N ASN A 167 -0.66 -9.30 -10.35
CA ASN A 167 -0.47 -10.30 -11.41
C ASN A 167 0.77 -10.03 -12.28
N TYR A 168 1.76 -9.30 -11.74
CA TYR A 168 2.96 -8.95 -12.51
C TYR A 168 3.89 -10.15 -12.71
N THR A 169 4.06 -10.95 -11.69
CA THR A 169 4.91 -12.16 -11.69
C THR A 169 4.39 -13.16 -10.66
N ASP A 170 4.60 -14.43 -10.92
CA ASP A 170 4.39 -15.56 -10.01
C ASP A 170 5.68 -15.95 -9.27
N ASP A 171 6.84 -15.36 -9.63
CA ASP A 171 8.10 -15.54 -8.93
C ASP A 171 8.26 -14.54 -7.77
N LEU A 172 8.28 -15.08 -6.55
CA LEU A 172 8.47 -14.32 -5.32
C LEU A 172 9.81 -13.56 -5.29
N PHE A 173 10.88 -14.18 -5.79
CA PHE A 173 12.21 -13.57 -5.77
C PHE A 173 12.34 -12.48 -6.84
N GLU A 174 11.75 -12.66 -8.01
CA GLU A 174 11.65 -11.59 -9.01
C GLU A 174 10.89 -10.39 -8.44
N LEU A 175 9.76 -10.61 -7.76
CA LEU A 175 9.03 -9.54 -7.09
C LEU A 175 9.92 -8.81 -6.08
N MET A 176 10.67 -9.54 -5.26
CA MET A 176 11.57 -8.96 -4.26
C MET A 176 12.68 -8.12 -4.90
N ASP A 177 13.32 -8.61 -5.96
CA ASP A 177 14.38 -7.90 -6.69
C ASP A 177 13.89 -6.57 -7.29
N LEU A 178 12.66 -6.56 -7.76
CA LEU A 178 12.03 -5.34 -8.31
C LEU A 178 11.60 -4.35 -7.23
N GLN A 179 11.20 -4.85 -6.05
CA GLN A 179 10.54 -4.04 -5.02
C GLN A 179 11.46 -3.61 -3.86
N ASP A 180 12.54 -4.33 -3.54
CA ASP A 180 13.34 -4.09 -2.34
C ASP A 180 13.82 -2.63 -2.23
N ASN A 181 14.37 -2.09 -3.31
CA ASN A 181 14.86 -0.70 -3.33
C ASN A 181 13.73 0.35 -3.19
N LEU A 182 12.54 0.07 -3.69
CA LEU A 182 11.39 0.98 -3.58
C LEU A 182 10.82 0.95 -2.16
N GLN A 183 10.62 -0.24 -1.61
CA GLN A 183 9.99 -0.41 -0.31
C GLN A 183 10.85 0.09 0.85
N THR A 184 12.17 0.02 0.71
CA THR A 184 13.11 0.56 1.71
C THR A 184 13.18 2.10 1.76
N LYS A 185 12.57 2.79 0.80
CA LYS A 185 12.49 4.26 0.80
C LYS A 185 11.37 4.81 1.69
N TYR A 186 10.42 3.99 2.10
CA TYR A 186 9.35 4.40 3.00
C TYR A 186 9.85 4.49 4.44
N THR A 187 9.58 5.62 5.10
CA THR A 187 10.01 5.91 6.47
C THR A 187 8.90 5.77 7.50
N GLY A 188 7.64 5.65 7.04
CA GLY A 188 6.45 5.51 7.87
C GLY A 188 5.89 4.11 7.95
N GLY A 189 6.28 3.25 7.03
CA GLY A 189 5.85 1.86 6.97
C GLY A 189 5.62 1.40 5.55
N THR A 190 5.83 0.10 5.34
CA THR A 190 5.52 -0.62 4.12
C THR A 190 5.34 -2.09 4.45
N VAL A 191 4.72 -2.84 3.56
CA VAL A 191 4.58 -4.29 3.64
C VAL A 191 4.43 -4.89 2.25
N ILE A 192 5.01 -6.06 2.01
CA ILE A 192 4.66 -6.89 0.87
C ILE A 192 3.89 -8.12 1.36
N HIS A 193 2.74 -8.38 0.74
CA HIS A 193 1.95 -9.57 1.00
C HIS A 193 2.20 -10.58 -0.12
N PHE A 194 2.78 -11.71 0.24
CA PHE A 194 2.88 -12.85 -0.66
C PHE A 194 1.59 -13.66 -0.55
N PHE A 195 0.82 -13.68 -1.63
CA PHE A 195 -0.43 -14.42 -1.69
C PHE A 195 -0.14 -15.85 -2.09
N LEU A 196 -0.53 -16.79 -1.23
CA LEU A 196 -0.41 -18.22 -1.48
C LEU A 196 -1.79 -18.78 -1.82
N GLY A 197 -1.86 -19.65 -2.83
CA GLY A 197 -3.12 -20.32 -3.20
C GLY A 197 -3.61 -21.22 -2.09
N GLU A 198 -2.67 -21.88 -1.39
CA GLU A 198 -2.95 -22.74 -0.27
C GLU A 198 -1.97 -22.53 0.90
N ARG A 199 -2.21 -23.24 1.98
CA ARG A 199 -1.37 -23.22 3.16
C ARG A 199 -0.10 -24.03 2.92
N MET A 200 1.05 -23.48 3.28
CA MET A 200 2.32 -24.24 3.35
C MET A 200 2.29 -25.18 4.57
N ASP A 201 2.25 -26.47 4.31
CA ASP A 201 2.14 -27.48 5.38
C ASP A 201 3.47 -27.81 6.07
N ASP A 202 4.61 -27.62 5.39
CA ASP A 202 5.93 -27.84 5.98
C ASP A 202 6.50 -26.58 6.66
N PRO A 203 6.56 -26.55 8.02
CA PRO A 203 7.11 -25.42 8.75
C PRO A 203 8.61 -25.19 8.50
N GLN A 204 9.36 -26.21 8.06
CA GLN A 204 10.80 -26.10 7.82
C GLN A 204 11.05 -25.38 6.50
N THR A 205 10.27 -25.65 5.48
CA THR A 205 10.28 -24.91 4.20
C THR A 205 9.95 -23.45 4.43
N LEU A 206 8.87 -23.13 5.15
CA LEU A 206 8.53 -21.76 5.49
C LEU A 206 9.63 -21.05 6.27
N LYS A 207 10.23 -21.73 7.26
CA LYS A 207 11.36 -21.18 8.04
C LYS A 207 12.58 -20.89 7.17
N LYS A 208 12.90 -21.78 6.23
CA LYS A 208 14.00 -21.60 5.28
C LYS A 208 13.72 -20.40 4.38
N LEU A 209 12.51 -20.29 3.83
CA LEU A 209 12.10 -19.19 2.98
C LEU A 209 12.20 -17.83 3.71
N VAL A 210 11.64 -17.72 4.93
CA VAL A 210 11.75 -16.52 5.77
C VAL A 210 13.21 -16.15 6.00
N LYS A 211 14.06 -17.15 6.33
CA LYS A 211 15.49 -16.91 6.54
C LYS A 211 16.17 -16.40 5.27
N THR A 212 15.91 -17.01 4.12
CA THR A 212 16.47 -16.58 2.82
C THR A 212 16.09 -15.15 2.51
N ILE A 213 14.82 -14.77 2.71
CA ILE A 213 14.37 -13.38 2.50
C ILE A 213 15.11 -12.42 3.44
N CYS A 214 15.14 -12.71 4.73
CA CYS A 214 15.78 -11.84 5.74
C CYS A 214 17.29 -11.68 5.54
N GLU A 215 17.97 -12.69 4.97
CA GLU A 215 19.42 -12.64 4.74
C GLU A 215 19.82 -11.90 3.45
N ASN A 216 18.93 -11.86 2.45
CA ASN A 216 19.23 -11.32 1.12
C ASN A 216 18.55 -10.00 0.81
N TYR A 217 17.45 -9.65 1.46
CA TYR A 217 16.66 -8.45 1.20
C TYR A 217 16.58 -7.53 2.41
N LYS A 218 16.31 -6.26 2.15
CA LYS A 218 16.19 -5.20 3.17
C LYS A 218 14.74 -4.84 3.48
N LEU A 219 13.79 -5.48 2.82
CA LEU A 219 12.36 -5.25 3.01
C LEU A 219 11.99 -5.37 4.50
N PRO A 220 11.44 -4.31 5.12
CA PRO A 220 11.26 -4.27 6.57
C PRO A 220 10.10 -5.13 7.08
N TYR A 221 9.12 -5.43 6.22
CA TYR A 221 7.96 -6.23 6.61
C TYR A 221 7.35 -6.96 5.42
N PHE A 222 7.10 -8.24 5.59
CA PHE A 222 6.39 -9.07 4.63
C PHE A 222 5.50 -10.09 5.34
N THR A 223 4.52 -10.63 4.61
CA THR A 223 3.62 -11.68 5.12
C THR A 223 3.39 -12.75 4.08
N PHE A 224 3.20 -13.98 4.53
CA PHE A 224 2.62 -15.05 3.72
C PHE A 224 1.13 -15.13 4.03
N THR A 225 0.30 -15.11 3.00
CA THR A 225 -1.15 -15.03 3.14
C THR A 225 -1.81 -16.13 2.30
N PRO A 226 -2.11 -17.29 2.91
CA PRO A 226 -2.91 -18.30 2.23
C PRO A 226 -4.36 -17.84 2.12
N SER A 227 -5.02 -18.18 1.03
CA SER A 227 -6.48 -18.12 0.92
C SER A 227 -7.11 -19.31 1.64
N PHE A 228 -8.27 -19.10 2.23
CA PHE A 228 -9.07 -20.17 2.84
C PHE A 228 -10.55 -19.85 2.79
N SER A 229 -11.36 -20.87 2.96
CA SER A 229 -12.82 -20.77 2.93
C SER A 229 -13.44 -21.26 4.23
N ILE A 230 -14.58 -20.69 4.60
CA ILE A 230 -15.35 -21.10 5.79
C ILE A 230 -16.72 -21.57 5.33
N CYS A 231 -17.03 -22.83 5.59
CA CYS A 231 -18.37 -23.38 5.46
C CYS A 231 -19.09 -23.34 6.82
N THR A 232 -20.36 -22.93 6.84
CA THR A 232 -21.16 -22.89 8.08
C THR A 232 -21.34 -24.27 8.72
N ASN A 233 -21.34 -25.35 7.91
CA ASN A 233 -21.53 -26.73 8.38
C ASN A 233 -20.23 -27.48 8.67
N HIS A 234 -19.14 -27.18 7.92
CA HIS A 234 -17.89 -27.93 7.96
C HIS A 234 -16.69 -27.12 8.49
N GLY A 235 -16.88 -25.81 8.77
CA GLY A 235 -15.83 -24.94 9.29
C GLY A 235 -14.77 -24.60 8.25
N TYR A 236 -13.52 -24.62 8.66
CA TYR A 236 -12.35 -24.21 7.86
C TYR A 236 -12.05 -25.20 6.72
N ILE A 237 -11.81 -24.66 5.54
CA ILE A 237 -11.43 -25.40 4.32
C ILE A 237 -10.20 -24.70 3.75
N VAL A 238 -9.14 -25.44 3.46
CA VAL A 238 -7.92 -24.94 2.84
C VAL A 238 -8.21 -24.50 1.41
N GLY A 239 -7.66 -23.37 1.00
CA GLY A 239 -7.79 -22.85 -0.36
C GLY A 239 -9.09 -22.08 -0.61
N GLU A 240 -9.26 -21.68 -1.84
CA GLU A 240 -10.36 -20.87 -2.32
C GLU A 240 -11.47 -21.76 -2.90
N HIS A 241 -12.54 -21.86 -2.17
CA HIS A 241 -13.70 -22.67 -2.55
C HIS A 241 -14.98 -21.84 -2.40
N PRO A 242 -15.58 -21.32 -3.48
CA PRO A 242 -16.89 -20.65 -3.43
C PRO A 242 -18.01 -21.52 -2.92
N GLU A 243 -17.90 -22.83 -3.16
CA GLU A 243 -18.82 -23.87 -2.68
C GLU A 243 -18.07 -24.91 -1.85
N CYS A 244 -18.67 -25.36 -0.78
CA CYS A 244 -18.08 -26.37 0.10
C CYS A 244 -17.90 -27.70 -0.61
N PRO A 245 -16.70 -28.27 -0.70
CA PRO A 245 -16.48 -29.56 -1.37
C PRO A 245 -17.16 -30.74 -0.66
N ASN A 246 -17.60 -30.58 0.60
CA ASN A 246 -18.25 -31.64 1.37
C ASN A 246 -19.79 -31.61 1.27
N CYS A 247 -20.42 -30.43 1.12
CA CYS A 247 -21.89 -30.33 1.13
C CYS A 247 -22.46 -29.46 0.01
N GLY A 248 -21.65 -28.81 -0.83
CA GLY A 248 -22.11 -27.96 -1.92
C GLY A 248 -22.72 -26.61 -1.49
N GLU A 249 -22.77 -26.32 -0.20
CA GLU A 249 -23.22 -25.01 0.30
C GLU A 249 -22.20 -23.90 0.02
N ALA A 250 -22.70 -22.69 -0.19
CA ALA A 250 -21.85 -21.52 -0.38
C ALA A 250 -20.93 -21.29 0.84
N THR A 251 -19.70 -20.92 0.59
CA THR A 251 -18.71 -20.60 1.63
C THR A 251 -18.38 -19.12 1.65
N GLU A 252 -17.78 -18.68 2.74
CA GLU A 252 -17.09 -17.38 2.77
C GLU A 252 -15.60 -17.56 2.48
N VAL A 253 -15.11 -17.03 1.36
CA VAL A 253 -13.68 -17.00 1.02
C VAL A 253 -13.01 -15.85 1.77
N TYR A 254 -11.92 -16.15 2.47
CA TYR A 254 -11.14 -15.20 3.25
C TYR A 254 -9.75 -15.01 2.67
N SER A 255 -9.33 -13.76 2.57
CA SER A 255 -7.95 -13.37 2.27
C SER A 255 -7.63 -12.03 2.93
N ARG A 256 -6.38 -11.56 2.83
CA ARG A 256 -6.03 -10.19 3.24
C ARG A 256 -6.49 -9.19 2.19
N VAL A 257 -7.32 -8.24 2.61
CA VAL A 257 -7.68 -7.14 1.71
C VAL A 257 -6.47 -6.20 1.51
N VAL A 258 -5.85 -5.81 2.61
CA VAL A 258 -4.54 -5.12 2.66
C VAL A 258 -3.76 -5.63 3.88
N GLY A 259 -4.18 -5.31 5.09
CA GLY A 259 -3.59 -5.81 6.34
C GLY A 259 -4.51 -6.76 7.12
N PHE A 260 -5.82 -6.73 6.86
CA PHE A 260 -6.82 -7.48 7.60
C PHE A 260 -7.29 -8.69 6.80
N LEU A 261 -7.48 -9.83 7.50
CA LEU A 261 -8.22 -10.97 6.98
C LEU A 261 -9.72 -10.66 7.05
N ARG A 262 -10.39 -10.70 5.90
CA ARG A 262 -11.83 -10.43 5.76
C ARG A 262 -12.45 -11.28 4.65
N PRO A 263 -13.75 -11.58 4.74
CA PRO A 263 -14.45 -12.20 3.62
C PRO A 263 -14.31 -11.34 2.36
N VAL A 264 -13.88 -11.93 1.26
CA VAL A 264 -13.68 -11.24 -0.03
C VAL A 264 -14.97 -10.57 -0.52
N ALA A 265 -16.10 -11.22 -0.30
CA ALA A 265 -17.42 -10.69 -0.66
C ALA A 265 -17.78 -9.35 0.02
N GLN A 266 -17.10 -9.00 1.13
CA GLN A 266 -17.31 -7.75 1.86
C GLN A 266 -16.36 -6.62 1.43
N TRP A 267 -15.45 -6.86 0.48
CA TRP A 267 -14.53 -5.84 -0.01
C TRP A 267 -15.24 -4.90 -1.01
N ASN A 268 -14.67 -3.72 -1.21
CA ASN A 268 -15.15 -2.85 -2.29
C ASN A 268 -14.86 -3.48 -3.67
N ASN A 269 -15.60 -3.07 -4.68
CA ASN A 269 -15.51 -3.67 -6.01
C ASN A 269 -14.11 -3.59 -6.65
N GLY A 270 -13.31 -2.55 -6.34
CA GLY A 270 -11.95 -2.42 -6.82
C GLY A 270 -11.02 -3.46 -6.17
N LYS A 271 -11.20 -3.73 -4.89
CA LYS A 271 -10.44 -4.76 -4.17
C LYS A 271 -10.88 -6.18 -4.51
N GLN A 272 -12.14 -6.40 -4.84
CA GLN A 272 -12.57 -7.67 -5.41
C GLN A 272 -11.94 -7.89 -6.79
N ALA A 273 -11.94 -6.87 -7.66
CA ALA A 273 -11.28 -6.95 -8.96
C ALA A 273 -9.75 -7.16 -8.84
N GLU A 274 -9.11 -6.62 -7.80
CA GLU A 274 -7.70 -6.91 -7.49
C GLU A 274 -7.52 -8.36 -7.06
N PHE A 275 -8.43 -8.89 -6.23
CA PHE A 275 -8.39 -10.28 -5.79
C PHE A 275 -8.48 -11.25 -6.96
N ASP A 276 -9.41 -11.00 -7.89
CA ASP A 276 -9.59 -11.82 -9.11
C ASP A 276 -8.35 -11.83 -10.03
N MET A 277 -7.42 -10.89 -9.85
CA MET A 277 -6.19 -10.77 -10.63
C MET A 277 -4.95 -11.32 -9.92
N ARG A 278 -5.07 -11.74 -8.65
CA ARG A 278 -3.90 -12.17 -7.87
C ARG A 278 -3.28 -13.42 -8.45
N GLU A 279 -1.99 -13.34 -8.76
CA GLU A 279 -1.16 -14.53 -8.95
C GLU A 279 -0.76 -15.11 -7.59
N HIS A 280 -0.66 -16.42 -7.52
CA HIS A 280 -0.27 -17.12 -6.30
C HIS A 280 1.16 -17.66 -6.42
N TYR A 281 1.92 -17.52 -5.34
CA TYR A 281 3.33 -17.96 -5.27
C TYR A 281 3.44 -19.40 -4.74
N ASP A 282 2.71 -20.34 -5.34
CA ASP A 282 2.60 -21.71 -4.83
C ASP A 282 3.87 -22.54 -5.09
N ASP A 283 4.58 -22.25 -6.18
CA ASP A 283 5.78 -22.99 -6.60
C ASP A 283 7.09 -22.45 -6.01
N ALA A 284 7.05 -21.41 -5.18
CA ALA A 284 8.25 -20.83 -4.57
C ALA A 284 9.07 -21.82 -3.73
N ALA A 285 8.50 -22.96 -3.37
CA ALA A 285 9.14 -24.03 -2.63
C ALA A 285 9.83 -25.09 -3.53
N GLU A 286 9.49 -25.19 -4.81
CA GLU A 286 9.99 -26.24 -5.71
C GLU A 286 11.27 -25.85 -6.47
N HIS A 287 11.59 -24.56 -6.56
CA HIS A 287 12.73 -24.02 -7.31
C HIS A 287 13.99 -23.75 -6.49
N GLN A 288 14.19 -24.51 -5.36
CA GLN A 288 15.41 -24.40 -4.55
C GLN A 288 16.24 -25.67 -4.53
#